data_a82305cee5c90cd0a6932d505db02a50
#
_entry.id   a82305cee5c90cd0a6932d505db02a50
#
_cell.length_a   1.000
_cell.length_b   1.000
_cell.length_c   1.000
_cell.angle_alpha   90.00
_cell.angle_beta   90.00
_cell.angle_gamma   90.00
#
_symmetry.space_group_name_H-M   'P 1'
#
loop_
_entity.id
_entity.type
_entity.pdbx_description
1 polymer ?
#
loop_
_entity_poly.entity_id
_entity_poly.type
_entity_poly.pdbx_seq_one_letter_code
_entity_poly.pdbx_strand_id
1 'polypeptide(L)'
;MQRSLGWYGGCTFIPRLDFEHCLNPHATFLKRFGDLVALLRTDPGNDAAQELALTAAAAAVNQHSVVVESGVERGLVLGEDLTLEGRLRARRIDVIRVGPGAPPDELLSLARALSHDRTALPSTPCIRVELLPEVRLGEPAADPDFFAPPRLLEERRSWRERRRWRAERWQGPERRQASDRRSTGERRARLAKHHQAAASRLKERLARAVSGGAWSDALETAHALLESAPRIPAPERRLFALGVRKQLPRRALGGLIDVALHDPAERERAVEVLCWTGLEGADAMVDAVRASEGVGGRRFLYDALGTMPEAFPAVAPLLNSPEPHEVRHAAAILGRMGRAEAVGPLKGRLAHGDAGVREAVLLALAKFPLRDVADALRVGLAHPSAATRAAAAEAIAGTRAPALAMPLVAALDAEPDGSAWGAMVRALAALPSPEACAGLMSLALARRRLLGGGHSTERRVEAVRALATVTAPCRTGALERLIREGDEPVRHAATAALAAGRKRTGAGSR
;
A
#
# COMPACT_ATOMS: atom_id res chain seq x y z
N MET A 1 -3.02 -22.58 -29.24
CA MET A 1 -4.40 -22.03 -29.33
C MET A 1 -4.35 -20.57 -28.95
N GLN A 2 -4.28 -19.75 -29.97
CA GLN A 2 -4.30 -18.28 -29.89
C GLN A 2 -5.69 -17.82 -29.46
N ARG A 3 -5.78 -16.93 -28.46
CA ARG A 3 -6.97 -16.10 -28.25
C ARG A 3 -6.58 -14.64 -28.40
N SER A 4 -7.07 -14.12 -29.50
CA SER A 4 -7.07 -12.72 -29.92
C SER A 4 -7.69 -11.83 -28.84
N LEU A 5 -6.92 -10.85 -28.35
CA LEU A 5 -7.43 -9.68 -27.65
C LEU A 5 -7.89 -8.66 -28.70
N GLY A 6 -9.21 -8.49 -28.79
CA GLY A 6 -9.82 -7.48 -29.64
C GLY A 6 -9.59 -6.07 -29.10
N TRP A 7 -9.11 -5.21 -29.96
CA TRP A 7 -8.99 -3.78 -29.78
C TRP A 7 -10.37 -3.13 -29.67
N TYR A 8 -10.59 -2.35 -28.60
CA TYR A 8 -11.60 -1.29 -28.59
C TYR A 8 -10.92 0.05 -28.36
N GLY A 9 -11.17 0.94 -29.30
CA GLY A 9 -10.53 2.24 -29.39
C GLY A 9 -10.94 3.24 -28.31
N GLY A 10 -10.00 4.10 -28.00
CA GLY A 10 -10.17 5.50 -27.65
C GLY A 10 -10.94 5.85 -26.38
N CYS A 11 -10.39 5.53 -25.20
CA CYS A 11 -10.60 6.33 -24.00
C CYS A 11 -9.26 6.48 -23.31
N THR A 12 -8.76 7.70 -23.24
CA THR A 12 -7.64 8.08 -22.36
C THR A 12 -8.03 7.75 -20.92
N PHE A 13 -7.61 6.58 -20.47
CA PHE A 13 -7.72 6.16 -19.09
C PHE A 13 -6.67 6.93 -18.30
N ILE A 14 -7.07 8.02 -17.66
CA ILE A 14 -6.29 8.59 -16.56
C ILE A 14 -6.42 7.58 -15.42
N PRO A 15 -5.35 6.86 -15.03
CA PRO A 15 -5.43 5.99 -13.88
C PRO A 15 -5.80 6.88 -12.69
N ARG A 16 -6.87 6.55 -11.97
CA ARG A 16 -7.07 7.08 -10.62
C ARG A 16 -5.79 6.79 -9.87
N LEU A 17 -5.06 7.83 -9.52
CA LEU A 17 -3.98 7.78 -8.56
C LEU A 17 -4.57 7.13 -7.30
N ASP A 18 -4.14 5.88 -7.04
CA ASP A 18 -4.46 5.21 -5.80
C ASP A 18 -3.96 6.11 -4.67
N PHE A 19 -4.87 6.67 -3.90
CA PHE A 19 -4.59 7.62 -2.81
C PHE A 19 -3.63 7.04 -1.74
N GLU A 20 -3.47 5.71 -1.69
CA GLU A 20 -2.50 5.04 -0.81
C GLU A 20 -1.03 5.27 -1.23
N HIS A 21 -0.77 5.63 -2.48
CA HIS A 21 0.59 5.85 -3.00
C HIS A 21 1.05 7.31 -2.93
N CYS A 22 0.16 8.26 -2.64
CA CYS A 22 0.53 9.67 -2.45
C CYS A 22 1.33 9.92 -1.17
N LEU A 23 1.41 8.96 -0.24
CA LEU A 23 2.10 9.10 1.04
C LEU A 23 3.58 8.64 0.99
N ASN A 24 4.01 7.92 -0.06
CA ASN A 24 5.42 7.52 -0.20
C ASN A 24 5.85 7.58 -1.68
N PRO A 25 6.39 8.72 -2.14
CA PRO A 25 6.86 8.90 -3.52
C PRO A 25 7.89 7.86 -3.93
N HIS A 26 8.70 7.38 -3.00
CA HIS A 26 9.72 6.37 -3.18
C HIS A 26 9.14 5.00 -3.59
N ALA A 27 8.14 4.51 -2.84
CA ALA A 27 7.48 3.25 -3.14
C ALA A 27 6.71 3.31 -4.47
N THR A 28 6.09 4.45 -4.76
CA THR A 28 5.40 4.70 -6.04
C THR A 28 6.36 4.66 -7.22
N PHE A 29 7.51 5.33 -7.10
CA PHE A 29 8.55 5.28 -8.12
C PHE A 29 9.05 3.85 -8.36
N LEU A 30 9.44 3.13 -7.31
CA LEU A 30 9.94 1.76 -7.41
C LEU A 30 8.97 0.84 -8.14
N LYS A 31 7.69 0.91 -7.81
CA LYS A 31 6.65 0.11 -8.45
C LYS A 31 6.50 0.48 -9.93
N ARG A 32 6.30 1.76 -10.25
CA ARG A 32 6.05 2.22 -11.63
C ARG A 32 7.26 2.08 -12.54
N PHE A 33 8.44 2.33 -12.00
CA PHE A 33 9.68 2.13 -12.73
C PHE A 33 9.99 0.65 -12.94
N GLY A 34 9.71 -0.19 -11.95
CA GLY A 34 9.79 -1.64 -12.08
C GLY A 34 8.83 -2.19 -13.14
N ASP A 35 7.58 -1.70 -13.17
CA ASP A 35 6.59 -2.04 -14.20
C ASP A 35 7.10 -1.65 -15.61
N LEU A 36 7.73 -0.48 -15.77
CA LEU A 36 8.32 -0.02 -17.03
C LEU A 36 9.47 -0.94 -17.49
N VAL A 37 10.37 -1.30 -16.58
CA VAL A 37 11.50 -2.22 -16.90
C VAL A 37 10.97 -3.60 -17.31
N ALA A 38 9.93 -4.10 -16.63
CA ALA A 38 9.29 -5.37 -16.98
C ALA A 38 8.61 -5.31 -18.36
N LEU A 39 7.85 -4.24 -18.67
CA LEU A 39 7.18 -4.02 -19.96
C LEU A 39 8.16 -3.97 -21.11
N LEU A 40 9.27 -3.22 -20.99
CA LEU A 40 10.31 -3.12 -22.01
C LEU A 40 10.93 -4.47 -22.38
N ARG A 41 10.88 -5.46 -21.48
CA ARG A 41 11.38 -6.80 -21.71
C ARG A 41 10.32 -7.76 -22.26
N THR A 42 9.11 -7.75 -21.68
CA THR A 42 8.06 -8.73 -21.99
C THR A 42 7.24 -8.34 -23.21
N ASP A 43 7.04 -7.05 -23.44
CA ASP A 43 6.23 -6.51 -24.53
C ASP A 43 6.85 -5.20 -25.08
N PRO A 44 8.01 -5.29 -25.79
CA PRO A 44 8.75 -4.11 -26.27
C PRO A 44 8.03 -3.31 -27.35
N GLY A 45 6.94 -3.84 -27.93
CA GLY A 45 6.12 -3.16 -28.95
C GLY A 45 4.92 -2.41 -28.40
N ASN A 46 4.71 -2.41 -27.10
CA ASN A 46 3.55 -1.75 -26.47
C ASN A 46 3.87 -0.33 -26.00
N ASP A 47 4.06 0.57 -26.97
CA ASP A 47 4.47 1.97 -26.71
C ASP A 47 3.49 2.70 -25.77
N ALA A 48 2.18 2.44 -25.88
CA ALA A 48 1.18 3.11 -25.05
C ALA A 48 1.29 2.73 -23.56
N ALA A 49 1.53 1.45 -23.26
CA ALA A 49 1.71 0.99 -21.88
C ALA A 49 3.05 1.49 -21.30
N GLN A 50 4.10 1.55 -22.13
CA GLN A 50 5.40 2.09 -21.74
C GLN A 50 5.33 3.59 -21.44
N GLU A 51 4.65 4.38 -22.27
CA GLU A 51 4.45 5.81 -22.07
C GLU A 51 3.67 6.10 -20.79
N LEU A 52 2.64 5.29 -20.50
CA LEU A 52 1.87 5.41 -19.26
C LEU A 52 2.73 5.12 -18.02
N ALA A 53 3.50 4.03 -18.04
CA ALA A 53 4.38 3.66 -16.93
C ALA A 53 5.50 4.68 -16.72
N LEU A 54 6.07 5.21 -17.82
CA LEU A 54 7.10 6.24 -17.82
C LEU A 54 6.57 7.56 -17.23
N THR A 55 5.41 8.01 -17.66
CA THR A 55 4.76 9.22 -17.15
C THR A 55 4.47 9.11 -15.64
N ALA A 56 4.01 7.95 -15.19
CA ALA A 56 3.75 7.70 -13.78
C ALA A 56 5.03 7.64 -12.94
N ALA A 57 6.13 7.08 -13.48
CA ALA A 57 7.43 7.07 -12.82
C ALA A 57 8.03 8.49 -12.74
N ALA A 58 7.97 9.26 -13.83
CA ALA A 58 8.44 10.65 -13.86
C ALA A 58 7.67 11.55 -12.88
N ALA A 59 6.35 11.38 -12.78
CA ALA A 59 5.53 12.12 -11.82
C ALA A 59 5.93 11.87 -10.37
N ALA A 60 6.38 10.64 -10.05
CA ALA A 60 6.82 10.29 -8.69
C ALA A 60 8.14 10.95 -8.28
N VAL A 61 8.99 11.36 -9.23
CA VAL A 61 10.30 12.02 -8.98
C VAL A 61 10.25 13.54 -9.16
N ASN A 62 9.09 14.11 -9.47
CA ASN A 62 8.99 15.53 -9.86
C ASN A 62 9.39 16.51 -8.74
N GLN A 63 9.23 16.12 -7.47
CA GLN A 63 9.50 16.96 -6.30
C GLN A 63 10.55 16.40 -5.33
N HIS A 64 10.92 15.12 -5.47
CA HIS A 64 11.79 14.43 -4.52
C HIS A 64 12.86 13.59 -5.21
N SER A 65 14.06 13.56 -4.64
CA SER A 65 15.08 12.60 -5.07
C SER A 65 14.70 11.19 -4.59
N VAL A 66 14.90 10.19 -5.45
CA VAL A 66 14.66 8.78 -5.12
C VAL A 66 15.98 8.01 -5.13
N VAL A 67 16.22 7.22 -4.10
CA VAL A 67 17.37 6.35 -3.98
C VAL A 67 16.88 4.90 -3.99
N VAL A 68 17.33 4.12 -4.98
CA VAL A 68 16.99 2.70 -5.13
C VAL A 68 18.22 1.90 -4.74
N GLU A 69 18.14 1.18 -3.63
CA GLU A 69 19.19 0.30 -3.15
C GLU A 69 18.90 -1.15 -3.53
N SER A 70 19.91 -1.91 -3.92
CA SER A 70 19.73 -3.29 -4.37
C SER A 70 19.37 -4.29 -3.27
N GLY A 71 19.31 -3.87 -2.02
CA GLY A 71 18.91 -4.71 -0.87
C GLY A 71 19.74 -5.99 -0.70
N VAL A 72 21.02 -5.98 -1.12
CA VAL A 72 21.87 -7.17 -1.09
C VAL A 72 22.24 -7.53 0.35
N GLU A 73 21.40 -8.31 1.02
CA GLU A 73 21.90 -9.26 2.00
C GLU A 73 22.59 -10.40 1.24
N ARG A 74 23.87 -10.62 1.57
CA ARG A 74 24.73 -11.63 0.96
C ARG A 74 24.15 -13.04 1.23
N GLY A 75 23.38 -13.58 0.30
CA GLY A 75 22.85 -14.92 0.38
C GLY A 75 22.27 -15.40 -0.94
N LEU A 76 22.93 -16.37 -1.56
CA LEU A 76 22.52 -17.28 -2.65
C LEU A 76 21.41 -16.81 -3.59
N VAL A 77 21.85 -16.48 -4.81
CA VAL A 77 20.99 -16.30 -5.99
C VAL A 77 20.57 -17.67 -6.51
N LEU A 78 19.30 -17.99 -6.40
CA LEU A 78 18.66 -19.09 -7.14
C LEU A 78 17.43 -18.51 -7.86
N GLY A 79 17.50 -18.41 -9.19
CA GLY A 79 16.38 -18.10 -10.06
C GLY A 79 16.47 -16.77 -10.79
N GLU A 80 16.03 -16.77 -12.06
CA GLU A 80 15.84 -15.54 -12.85
C GLU A 80 14.68 -14.73 -12.26
N ASP A 81 15.00 -13.73 -11.46
CA ASP A 81 14.02 -12.84 -10.86
C ASP A 81 13.68 -11.73 -11.86
N LEU A 82 12.41 -11.66 -12.29
CA LEU A 82 11.90 -10.65 -13.22
C LEU A 82 11.65 -9.30 -12.54
N THR A 83 11.84 -9.21 -11.24
CA THR A 83 11.66 -7.98 -10.45
C THR A 83 12.78 -6.97 -10.70
N LEU A 84 12.52 -5.69 -10.42
CA LEU A 84 13.52 -4.63 -10.49
C LEU A 84 14.75 -4.96 -9.61
N GLU A 85 14.52 -5.47 -8.41
CA GLU A 85 15.59 -5.92 -7.49
C GLU A 85 16.46 -7.02 -8.09
N GLY A 86 15.85 -8.03 -8.70
CA GLY A 86 16.56 -9.10 -9.38
C GLY A 86 17.46 -8.57 -10.52
N ARG A 87 16.98 -7.54 -11.23
CA ARG A 87 17.72 -6.87 -12.28
C ARG A 87 18.91 -6.05 -11.76
N LEU A 88 18.74 -5.33 -10.68
CA LEU A 88 19.82 -4.59 -10.03
C LEU A 88 20.91 -5.56 -9.56
N ARG A 89 20.52 -6.70 -8.98
CA ARG A 89 21.45 -7.75 -8.53
C ARG A 89 22.20 -8.38 -9.72
N ALA A 90 21.49 -8.76 -10.78
CA ALA A 90 22.09 -9.38 -11.97
C ALA A 90 23.13 -8.46 -12.62
N ARG A 91 22.94 -7.16 -12.56
CA ARG A 91 23.85 -6.14 -13.10
C ARG A 91 24.85 -5.59 -12.09
N ARG A 92 24.86 -6.12 -10.86
CA ARG A 92 25.76 -5.70 -9.78
C ARG A 92 25.65 -4.21 -9.44
N ILE A 93 24.43 -3.66 -9.59
CA ILE A 93 24.12 -2.29 -9.21
C ILE A 93 23.88 -2.26 -7.71
N ASP A 94 24.56 -1.39 -6.99
CA ASP A 94 24.37 -1.19 -5.56
C ASP A 94 23.27 -0.16 -5.28
N VAL A 95 23.41 1.01 -5.93
CA VAL A 95 22.51 2.13 -5.71
C VAL A 95 22.22 2.86 -7.03
N ILE A 96 20.96 3.20 -7.26
CA ILE A 96 20.54 4.16 -8.27
C ILE A 96 20.01 5.40 -7.57
N ARG A 97 20.57 6.57 -7.86
CA ARG A 97 20.08 7.86 -7.37
C ARG A 97 19.42 8.60 -8.53
N VAL A 98 18.16 8.94 -8.34
CA VAL A 98 17.38 9.74 -9.29
C VAL A 98 17.10 11.08 -8.65
N GLY A 99 17.58 12.15 -9.27
CA GLY A 99 17.38 13.53 -8.81
C GLY A 99 15.96 14.01 -9.05
N PRO A 100 15.51 15.05 -8.32
CA PRO A 100 14.19 15.64 -8.50
C PRO A 100 14.08 16.26 -9.90
N GLY A 101 12.94 16.05 -10.58
CA GLY A 101 12.70 16.55 -11.92
C GLY A 101 13.48 15.84 -13.03
N ALA A 102 13.91 14.59 -12.81
CA ALA A 102 14.56 13.79 -13.85
C ALA A 102 13.68 13.69 -15.10
N PRO A 103 14.22 14.05 -16.30
CA PRO A 103 13.46 14.02 -17.54
C PRO A 103 12.97 12.61 -17.89
N PRO A 104 11.78 12.44 -18.48
CA PRO A 104 11.27 11.14 -18.90
C PRO A 104 12.22 10.36 -19.79
N ASP A 105 12.93 11.03 -20.69
CA ASP A 105 13.89 10.41 -21.61
C ASP A 105 15.09 9.78 -20.89
N GLU A 106 15.57 10.39 -19.82
CA GLU A 106 16.63 9.82 -18.98
C GLU A 106 16.15 8.59 -18.22
N LEU A 107 14.92 8.63 -17.68
CA LEU A 107 14.29 7.49 -17.02
C LEU A 107 14.04 6.33 -17.98
N LEU A 108 13.60 6.63 -19.21
CA LEU A 108 13.42 5.62 -20.27
C LEU A 108 14.74 4.99 -20.69
N SER A 109 15.79 5.80 -20.82
CA SER A 109 17.15 5.32 -21.14
C SER A 109 17.66 4.38 -20.05
N LEU A 110 17.48 4.71 -18.78
CA LEU A 110 17.83 3.85 -17.66
C LEU A 110 17.00 2.55 -17.65
N ALA A 111 15.69 2.64 -17.86
CA ALA A 111 14.80 1.47 -17.90
C ALA A 111 15.17 0.51 -19.05
N ARG A 112 15.48 1.04 -20.24
CA ARG A 112 15.97 0.25 -21.38
C ARG A 112 17.32 -0.40 -21.08
N ALA A 113 18.24 0.32 -20.45
CA ALA A 113 19.50 -0.26 -20.02
C ALA A 113 19.31 -1.39 -19.01
N LEU A 114 18.39 -1.29 -18.08
CA LEU A 114 18.08 -2.33 -17.09
C LEU A 114 17.30 -3.51 -17.67
N SER A 115 16.53 -3.32 -18.75
CA SER A 115 15.80 -4.40 -19.42
C SER A 115 16.69 -5.32 -20.24
N HIS A 116 17.87 -4.87 -20.70
CA HIS A 116 18.79 -5.61 -21.56
C HIS A 116 20.14 -5.85 -20.87
N ASP A 117 20.63 -7.09 -20.87
CA ASP A 117 21.82 -7.49 -20.09
C ASP A 117 23.17 -6.93 -20.57
N ARG A 118 23.24 -6.35 -21.78
CA ARG A 118 24.50 -5.92 -22.42
C ARG A 118 24.64 -4.43 -22.73
N THR A 119 23.66 -3.61 -22.39
CA THR A 119 23.73 -2.16 -22.65
C THR A 119 24.46 -1.43 -21.52
N ALA A 120 25.28 -0.44 -21.87
CA ALA A 120 25.93 0.43 -20.89
C ALA A 120 24.88 1.20 -20.07
N LEU A 121 25.12 1.33 -18.77
CA LEU A 121 24.24 2.10 -17.89
C LEU A 121 24.41 3.59 -18.15
N PRO A 122 23.33 4.38 -18.32
CA PRO A 122 23.42 5.80 -18.53
C PRO A 122 23.93 6.50 -17.26
N SER A 123 24.84 7.44 -17.44
CA SER A 123 25.25 8.38 -16.40
C SER A 123 24.87 9.77 -16.88
N THR A 124 23.85 10.36 -16.27
CA THR A 124 23.30 11.67 -16.64
C THR A 124 23.38 12.61 -15.43
N PRO A 125 23.17 13.92 -15.61
CA PRO A 125 23.14 14.86 -14.48
C PRO A 125 22.11 14.52 -13.41
N CYS A 126 20.96 13.92 -13.81
CA CYS A 126 19.87 13.59 -12.91
C CYS A 126 19.86 12.15 -12.45
N ILE A 127 20.59 11.24 -13.12
CA ILE A 127 20.61 9.82 -12.79
C ILE A 127 22.05 9.36 -12.55
N ARG A 128 22.31 8.83 -11.36
CA ARG A 128 23.60 8.24 -11.00
C ARG A 128 23.42 6.78 -10.60
N VAL A 129 24.21 5.90 -11.20
CA VAL A 129 24.24 4.47 -10.91
C VAL A 129 25.57 4.12 -10.26
N GLU A 130 25.49 3.52 -9.06
CA GLU A 130 26.66 3.01 -8.34
C GLU A 130 26.68 1.49 -8.49
N LEU A 131 27.80 0.95 -8.98
CA LEU A 131 27.97 -0.49 -9.13
C LEU A 131 28.57 -1.07 -7.85
N LEU A 132 28.16 -2.28 -7.52
CA LEU A 132 28.86 -3.09 -6.51
C LEU A 132 30.32 -3.24 -6.97
N PRO A 133 31.29 -2.94 -6.10
CA PRO A 133 32.69 -3.06 -6.48
C PRO A 133 32.95 -4.49 -6.96
N GLU A 134 33.47 -4.62 -8.17
CA GLU A 134 34.02 -5.91 -8.61
C GLU A 134 35.05 -6.33 -7.57
N VAL A 135 34.97 -7.59 -7.11
CA VAL A 135 36.04 -8.19 -6.33
C VAL A 135 37.19 -8.49 -7.29
N ARG A 136 37.71 -7.43 -7.92
CA ARG A 136 39.03 -7.39 -8.52
C ARG A 136 39.93 -6.72 -7.51
N LEU A 137 40.90 -7.46 -7.06
CA LEU A 137 42.03 -6.96 -6.29
C LEU A 137 42.69 -5.83 -7.13
N GLY A 138 42.41 -4.56 -6.80
CA GLY A 138 43.29 -3.50 -7.24
C GLY A 138 42.80 -2.16 -7.75
N GLU A 139 41.54 -1.73 -7.63
CA GLU A 139 41.20 -0.36 -8.02
C GLU A 139 40.39 0.43 -7.00
N PRO A 140 40.62 1.76 -6.81
CA PRO A 140 40.05 2.56 -5.76
C PRO A 140 38.61 3.01 -6.09
N ALA A 141 37.75 2.96 -5.06
CA ALA A 141 36.35 3.37 -5.07
C ALA A 141 36.17 4.84 -5.48
N ALA A 142 35.07 5.10 -6.20
CA ALA A 142 34.66 6.40 -6.69
C ALA A 142 34.40 7.44 -5.59
N ASP A 143 34.52 8.68 -5.98
CA ASP A 143 34.60 9.93 -5.20
C ASP A 143 33.31 10.24 -4.40
N PRO A 144 33.38 10.44 -3.10
CA PRO A 144 32.22 10.79 -2.24
C PRO A 144 31.81 12.28 -2.29
N ASP A 145 32.42 13.10 -3.18
CA ASP A 145 32.35 14.57 -3.08
C ASP A 145 31.26 15.29 -3.87
N PHE A 146 30.31 14.56 -4.45
CA PHE A 146 29.32 15.18 -5.35
C PHE A 146 28.33 16.18 -4.67
N PHE A 147 28.24 16.15 -3.35
CA PHE A 147 27.34 17.07 -2.60
C PHE A 147 28.04 17.86 -1.48
N ALA A 148 29.36 17.99 -1.52
CA ALA A 148 30.05 18.80 -0.54
C ALA A 148 30.04 20.30 -0.91
N PRO A 149 29.85 21.21 0.07
CA PRO A 149 29.88 22.64 -0.20
C PRO A 149 31.25 23.11 -0.70
N PRO A 150 31.32 24.16 -1.52
CA PRO A 150 32.52 24.58 -2.27
C PRO A 150 33.81 24.75 -1.47
N ARG A 151 33.71 25.16 -0.20
CA ARG A 151 34.88 25.37 0.67
C ARG A 151 35.64 24.08 1.03
N LEU A 152 34.94 22.95 1.11
CA LEU A 152 35.56 21.65 1.35
C LEU A 152 36.30 21.08 0.12
N LEU A 153 35.97 21.54 -1.09
CA LEU A 153 36.61 21.12 -2.32
C LEU A 153 38.00 21.72 -2.50
N GLU A 154 38.22 22.94 -2.04
CA GLU A 154 39.56 23.60 -2.12
C GLU A 154 40.56 22.98 -1.13
N GLU A 155 40.13 22.68 0.09
CA GLU A 155 40.98 21.99 1.09
C GLU A 155 41.35 20.56 0.63
N ARG A 156 40.45 19.89 -0.08
CA ARG A 156 40.71 18.55 -0.63
C ARG A 156 41.59 18.56 -1.86
N ARG A 157 41.52 19.60 -2.73
CA ARG A 157 42.48 19.77 -3.83
C ARG A 157 43.90 19.91 -3.31
N SER A 158 44.11 20.76 -2.30
CA SER A 158 45.41 20.91 -1.66
C SER A 158 45.91 19.64 -0.96
N TRP A 159 45.01 18.79 -0.50
CA TRP A 159 45.35 17.51 0.10
C TRP A 159 45.64 16.42 -0.94
N ARG A 160 45.00 16.45 -2.13
CA ARG A 160 45.33 15.61 -3.28
C ARG A 160 46.70 15.95 -3.89
N GLU A 161 47.07 17.22 -3.98
CA GLU A 161 48.37 17.65 -4.42
C GLU A 161 49.47 17.20 -3.45
N ARG A 162 49.27 17.32 -2.16
CA ARG A 162 50.19 16.79 -1.12
C ARG A 162 50.31 15.25 -1.16
N ARG A 163 49.28 14.53 -1.54
CA ARG A 163 49.33 13.09 -1.74
C ARG A 163 50.10 12.70 -3.01
N ARG A 164 49.91 13.43 -4.09
CA ARG A 164 50.64 13.22 -5.35
C ARG A 164 52.15 13.39 -5.14
N TRP A 165 52.53 14.43 -4.41
CA TRP A 165 53.93 14.71 -4.06
C TRP A 165 54.56 13.62 -3.18
N ARG A 166 53.78 12.96 -2.31
CA ARG A 166 54.23 11.80 -1.53
C ARG A 166 54.25 10.50 -2.34
N ALA A 167 53.39 10.35 -3.35
CA ALA A 167 53.32 9.14 -4.18
C ALA A 167 54.50 9.01 -5.12
N GLU A 168 55.08 10.12 -5.63
CA GLU A 168 56.23 10.12 -6.49
C GLU A 168 57.54 9.71 -5.77
N ARG A 169 57.55 9.70 -4.43
CA ARG A 169 58.73 9.37 -3.62
C ARG A 169 58.75 7.92 -3.09
N TRP A 170 57.82 7.06 -3.52
CA TRP A 170 57.63 5.74 -2.88
C TRP A 170 57.52 4.58 -3.88
N GLN A 171 58.46 3.65 -3.78
CA GLN A 171 58.48 2.39 -4.53
C GLN A 171 57.95 1.26 -3.64
N GLY A 172 56.69 0.79 -3.89
CA GLY A 172 56.16 -0.43 -3.24
C GLY A 172 54.61 -0.48 -3.14
N PRO A 173 53.91 -1.06 -4.12
CA PRO A 173 52.44 -1.08 -4.16
C PRO A 173 51.77 -2.05 -3.17
N GLU A 174 52.41 -3.15 -2.80
CA GLU A 174 51.73 -4.21 -2.06
C GLU A 174 51.52 -3.93 -0.56
N ARG A 175 52.41 -3.16 0.11
CA ARG A 175 52.25 -2.83 1.53
C ARG A 175 51.15 -1.80 1.82
N ARG A 176 50.86 -0.93 0.87
CA ARG A 176 49.78 0.10 1.02
C ARG A 176 48.40 -0.50 1.02
N GLN A 177 48.10 -1.49 0.15
CA GLN A 177 46.78 -2.14 0.11
C GLN A 177 46.46 -2.89 1.38
N ALA A 178 47.43 -3.49 2.04
CA ALA A 178 47.24 -4.17 3.31
C ALA A 178 47.05 -3.16 4.48
N SER A 179 47.70 -1.99 4.45
CA SER A 179 47.53 -0.95 5.47
C SER A 179 46.22 -0.21 5.32
N ASP A 180 45.77 0.09 4.07
CA ASP A 180 44.48 0.74 3.82
C ASP A 180 43.28 -0.16 4.14
N ARG A 181 43.40 -1.47 3.93
CA ARG A 181 42.37 -2.45 4.38
C ARG A 181 42.34 -2.57 5.90
N ARG A 182 43.47 -2.54 6.56
CA ARG A 182 43.53 -2.52 8.02
C ARG A 182 43.00 -1.22 8.60
N SER A 183 43.34 -0.08 8.02
CA SER A 183 42.85 1.24 8.46
C SER A 183 41.34 1.43 8.23
N THR A 184 40.79 0.92 7.13
CA THR A 184 39.33 0.89 6.89
C THR A 184 38.63 -0.09 7.80
N GLY A 185 39.20 -1.26 8.06
CA GLY A 185 38.68 -2.24 9.04
C GLY A 185 38.68 -1.66 10.47
N GLU A 186 39.79 -1.05 10.88
CA GLU A 186 39.90 -0.39 12.19
C GLU A 186 38.96 0.81 12.33
N ARG A 187 38.78 1.59 11.28
CA ARG A 187 37.86 2.71 11.26
C ARG A 187 36.41 2.23 11.39
N ARG A 188 36.02 1.17 10.66
CA ARG A 188 34.70 0.53 10.81
C ARG A 188 34.49 -0.04 12.21
N ALA A 189 35.51 -0.70 12.76
CA ALA A 189 35.46 -1.24 14.12
C ALA A 189 35.36 -0.13 15.19
N ARG A 190 36.06 0.99 15.03
CA ARG A 190 35.93 2.17 15.93
C ARG A 190 34.56 2.81 15.81
N LEU A 191 34.00 2.97 14.60
CA LEU A 191 32.65 3.46 14.40
C LEU A 191 31.59 2.53 15.01
N ALA A 192 31.72 1.22 14.83
CA ALA A 192 30.84 0.23 15.44
C ALA A 192 30.86 0.31 16.97
N LYS A 193 32.06 0.37 17.59
CA LYS A 193 32.22 0.58 19.04
C LYS A 193 31.60 1.89 19.52
N HIS A 194 31.75 2.97 18.75
CA HIS A 194 31.13 4.26 19.07
C HIS A 194 29.60 4.19 19.04
N HIS A 195 29.03 3.55 18.02
CA HIS A 195 27.58 3.35 17.94
C HIS A 195 27.06 2.44 19.06
N GLN A 196 27.82 1.41 19.40
CA GLN A 196 27.48 0.50 20.50
C GLN A 196 27.51 1.21 21.86
N ALA A 197 28.52 2.07 22.10
CA ALA A 197 28.60 2.88 23.32
C ALA A 197 27.46 3.92 23.39
N ALA A 198 27.12 4.58 22.27
CA ALA A 198 25.97 5.48 22.21
C ALA A 198 24.65 4.76 22.48
N ALA A 199 24.44 3.59 21.88
CA ALA A 199 23.28 2.75 22.12
C ALA A 199 23.17 2.26 23.57
N SER A 200 24.31 1.95 24.23
CA SER A 200 24.33 1.58 25.65
C SER A 200 23.88 2.73 26.55
N ARG A 201 24.35 3.96 26.29
CA ARG A 201 23.89 5.15 27.02
C ARG A 201 22.39 5.41 26.85
N LEU A 202 21.87 5.25 25.62
CA LEU A 202 20.44 5.36 25.37
C LEU A 202 19.64 4.30 26.11
N LYS A 203 20.13 3.05 26.17
CA LYS A 203 19.49 1.98 26.97
C LYS A 203 19.43 2.33 28.45
N GLU A 204 20.50 2.90 29.02
CA GLU A 204 20.52 3.35 30.42
C GLU A 204 19.56 4.52 30.65
N ARG A 205 19.47 5.46 29.67
CA ARG A 205 18.49 6.55 29.73
C ARG A 205 17.06 6.00 29.67
N LEU A 206 16.78 5.04 28.77
CA LEU A 206 15.47 4.39 28.66
C LEU A 206 15.10 3.69 29.98
N ALA A 207 16.01 2.90 30.56
CA ALA A 207 15.76 2.22 31.82
C ALA A 207 15.41 3.20 32.96
N ARG A 208 16.13 4.33 33.05
CA ARG A 208 15.83 5.40 34.04
C ARG A 208 14.48 6.06 33.77
N ALA A 209 14.17 6.40 32.53
CA ALA A 209 12.88 7.02 32.15
C ALA A 209 11.71 6.07 32.48
N VAL A 210 11.84 4.79 32.15
CA VAL A 210 10.82 3.76 32.43
C VAL A 210 10.64 3.54 33.93
N SER A 211 11.73 3.47 34.70
CA SER A 211 11.65 3.31 36.18
C SER A 211 11.05 4.52 36.86
N GLY A 212 11.35 5.72 36.35
CA GLY A 212 10.82 6.99 36.86
C GLY A 212 9.40 7.35 36.37
N GLY A 213 8.83 6.60 35.43
CA GLY A 213 7.52 6.90 34.84
C GLY A 213 7.53 8.13 33.91
N ALA A 214 8.70 8.55 33.44
CA ALA A 214 8.85 9.67 32.50
C ALA A 214 8.58 9.19 31.05
N TRP A 215 7.30 9.01 30.70
CA TRP A 215 6.89 8.33 29.48
C TRP A 215 7.27 9.07 28.20
N SER A 216 7.23 10.40 28.18
CA SER A 216 7.68 11.20 27.03
C SER A 216 9.19 11.02 26.77
N ASP A 217 10.02 11.04 27.82
CA ASP A 217 11.45 10.76 27.73
C ASP A 217 11.72 9.30 27.30
N ALA A 218 10.90 8.38 27.80
CA ALA A 218 10.99 6.97 27.43
C ALA A 218 10.66 6.77 25.93
N LEU A 219 9.64 7.44 25.42
CA LEU A 219 9.27 7.41 24.02
C LEU A 219 10.37 7.98 23.11
N GLU A 220 10.87 9.18 23.41
CA GLU A 220 11.96 9.81 22.68
C GLU A 220 13.19 8.89 22.63
N THR A 221 13.54 8.33 23.79
CA THR A 221 14.74 7.46 23.91
C THR A 221 14.56 6.12 23.20
N ALA A 222 13.36 5.52 23.27
CA ALA A 222 13.05 4.28 22.58
C ALA A 222 13.07 4.48 21.06
N HIS A 223 12.53 5.59 20.57
CA HIS A 223 12.57 5.97 19.16
C HIS A 223 14.02 6.20 18.67
N ALA A 224 14.84 6.92 19.42
CA ALA A 224 16.26 7.10 19.11
C ALA A 224 17.03 5.77 19.06
N LEU A 225 16.66 4.79 19.89
CA LEU A 225 17.21 3.44 19.84
C LEU A 225 16.77 2.69 18.57
N LEU A 226 15.51 2.85 18.18
CA LEU A 226 15.00 2.28 16.93
C LEU A 226 15.76 2.84 15.71
N GLU A 227 15.95 4.17 15.63
CA GLU A 227 16.73 4.83 14.58
C GLU A 227 18.22 4.42 14.58
N SER A 228 18.76 4.04 15.73
CA SER A 228 20.14 3.57 15.85
C SER A 228 20.32 2.11 15.39
N ALA A 229 19.25 1.31 15.38
CA ALA A 229 19.30 -0.13 15.09
C ALA A 229 19.95 -0.48 13.73
N PRO A 230 19.71 0.25 12.61
CA PRO A 230 20.37 -0.03 11.33
C PRO A 230 21.91 0.14 11.38
N ARG A 231 22.40 0.99 12.31
CA ARG A 231 23.85 1.25 12.50
C ARG A 231 24.57 0.18 13.30
N ILE A 232 23.82 -0.72 13.95
CA ILE A 232 24.35 -1.85 14.68
C ILE A 232 24.72 -2.96 13.67
N PRO A 233 25.88 -3.65 13.84
CA PRO A 233 26.26 -4.77 12.98
C PRO A 233 25.18 -5.85 12.89
N ALA A 234 24.94 -6.38 11.70
CA ALA A 234 23.86 -7.35 11.45
C ALA A 234 23.79 -8.52 12.46
N PRO A 235 24.92 -9.17 12.84
CA PRO A 235 24.87 -10.28 13.81
C PRO A 235 24.40 -9.86 15.20
N GLU A 236 24.56 -8.59 15.57
CA GLU A 236 24.22 -8.07 16.91
C GLU A 236 22.83 -7.43 16.98
N ARG A 237 22.22 -7.09 15.84
CA ARG A 237 20.91 -6.39 15.77
C ARG A 237 19.81 -7.13 16.52
N ARG A 238 19.77 -8.45 16.38
CA ARG A 238 18.75 -9.28 17.07
C ARG A 238 18.88 -9.19 18.59
N LEU A 239 20.09 -9.31 19.10
CA LEU A 239 20.35 -9.18 20.55
C LEU A 239 20.10 -7.76 21.04
N PHE A 240 20.46 -6.76 20.23
CA PHE A 240 20.17 -5.37 20.51
C PHE A 240 18.66 -5.11 20.63
N ALA A 241 17.88 -5.55 19.64
CA ALA A 241 16.42 -5.41 19.64
C ALA A 241 15.78 -6.12 20.84
N LEU A 242 16.19 -7.35 21.13
CA LEU A 242 15.72 -8.08 22.30
C LEU A 242 16.07 -7.37 23.63
N GLY A 243 17.28 -6.79 23.70
CA GLY A 243 17.72 -6.03 24.89
C GLY A 243 16.90 -4.76 25.12
N VAL A 244 16.45 -4.07 24.06
CA VAL A 244 15.58 -2.90 24.18
C VAL A 244 14.16 -3.32 24.53
N ARG A 245 13.60 -4.34 23.87
CA ARG A 245 12.26 -4.87 24.17
C ARG A 245 12.12 -5.27 25.65
N LYS A 246 13.14 -5.88 26.24
CA LYS A 246 13.14 -6.22 27.67
C LYS A 246 13.03 -5.01 28.60
N GLN A 247 13.40 -3.81 28.14
CA GLN A 247 13.31 -2.58 28.92
C GLN A 247 11.95 -1.88 28.75
N LEU A 248 11.10 -2.36 27.85
CA LEU A 248 9.75 -1.87 27.61
C LEU A 248 8.71 -2.91 28.09
N PRO A 249 8.57 -3.12 29.42
CA PRO A 249 7.54 -3.99 29.95
C PRO A 249 6.15 -3.43 29.63
N ARG A 250 5.09 -4.25 29.73
CA ARG A 250 3.69 -3.88 29.42
C ARG A 250 3.27 -2.54 30.01
N ARG A 251 3.68 -2.23 31.26
CA ARG A 251 3.40 -0.93 31.89
C ARG A 251 4.04 0.23 31.11
N ALA A 252 5.25 0.06 30.62
CA ALA A 252 5.93 1.09 29.84
C ALA A 252 5.24 1.30 28.49
N LEU A 253 4.87 0.22 27.79
CA LEU A 253 4.13 0.30 26.52
C LEU A 253 2.79 1.02 26.70
N GLY A 254 2.08 0.74 27.82
CA GLY A 254 0.88 1.49 28.19
C GLY A 254 1.16 2.99 28.36
N GLY A 255 2.24 3.35 29.08
CA GLY A 255 2.64 4.75 29.27
C GLY A 255 3.02 5.46 27.94
N LEU A 256 3.67 4.75 26.99
CA LEU A 256 3.94 5.31 25.65
C LEU A 256 2.65 5.54 24.86
N ILE A 257 1.67 4.64 24.99
CA ILE A 257 0.35 4.81 24.38
C ILE A 257 -0.37 5.99 24.99
N ASP A 258 -0.30 6.18 26.31
CA ASP A 258 -0.91 7.33 27.01
C ASP A 258 -0.33 8.65 26.49
N VAL A 259 0.98 8.73 26.27
CA VAL A 259 1.60 9.91 25.63
C VAL A 259 0.98 10.17 24.27
N ALA A 260 0.87 9.16 23.42
CA ALA A 260 0.31 9.28 22.07
C ALA A 260 -1.20 9.61 22.05
N LEU A 261 -1.94 9.19 23.07
CA LEU A 261 -3.35 9.54 23.23
C LEU A 261 -3.52 11.01 23.56
N HIS A 262 -2.64 11.57 24.41
CA HIS A 262 -2.71 12.95 24.88
C HIS A 262 -2.02 13.94 23.92
N ASP A 263 -0.94 13.52 23.27
CA ASP A 263 -0.20 14.35 22.31
C ASP A 263 -0.25 13.76 20.90
N PRO A 264 -1.05 14.35 19.99
CA PRO A 264 -1.11 13.93 18.59
C PRO A 264 0.22 13.98 17.84
N ALA A 265 1.17 14.84 18.23
CA ALA A 265 2.47 14.98 17.59
C ALA A 265 3.38 13.76 17.87
N GLU A 266 3.16 13.07 18.99
CA GLU A 266 3.94 11.90 19.38
C GLU A 266 3.39 10.57 18.84
N ARG A 267 2.22 10.57 18.17
CA ARG A 267 1.54 9.35 17.70
C ARG A 267 2.38 8.53 16.73
N GLU A 268 3.01 9.18 15.77
CA GLU A 268 3.83 8.50 14.77
C GLU A 268 5.01 7.77 15.42
N ARG A 269 5.76 8.45 16.29
CA ARG A 269 6.86 7.86 17.06
C ARG A 269 6.41 6.69 17.94
N ALA A 270 5.27 6.85 18.61
CA ALA A 270 4.72 5.82 19.46
C ALA A 270 4.34 4.57 18.64
N VAL A 271 3.69 4.75 17.49
CA VAL A 271 3.34 3.65 16.57
C VAL A 271 4.60 2.91 16.09
N GLU A 272 5.64 3.64 15.69
CA GLU A 272 6.90 3.02 15.26
C GLU A 272 7.54 2.18 16.36
N VAL A 273 7.61 2.71 17.59
CA VAL A 273 8.16 1.98 18.74
C VAL A 273 7.31 0.77 19.09
N LEU A 274 5.98 0.92 19.12
CA LEU A 274 5.05 -0.19 19.42
C LEU A 274 5.13 -1.28 18.36
N CYS A 275 5.17 -0.91 17.07
CA CYS A 275 5.36 -1.87 15.97
C CYS A 275 6.69 -2.61 16.11
N TRP A 276 7.75 -1.91 16.49
CA TRP A 276 9.07 -2.52 16.71
C TRP A 276 9.10 -3.52 17.87
N THR A 277 8.24 -3.33 18.89
CA THR A 277 8.13 -4.31 19.99
C THR A 277 7.35 -5.57 19.60
N GLY A 278 6.64 -5.55 18.47
CA GLY A 278 5.92 -6.72 17.93
C GLY A 278 4.68 -7.08 18.74
N LEU A 279 4.55 -8.35 19.12
CA LEU A 279 3.35 -8.86 19.79
C LEU A 279 3.05 -8.16 21.13
N GLU A 280 4.08 -7.86 21.93
CA GLU A 280 3.90 -7.15 23.20
C GLU A 280 3.31 -5.74 22.99
N GLY A 281 3.74 -5.04 21.92
CA GLY A 281 3.18 -3.76 21.54
C GLY A 281 1.73 -3.87 21.05
N ALA A 282 1.45 -4.93 20.28
CA ALA A 282 0.09 -5.21 19.83
C ALA A 282 -0.86 -5.50 21.00
N ASP A 283 -0.44 -6.34 21.95
CA ASP A 283 -1.22 -6.63 23.16
C ASP A 283 -1.49 -5.36 23.99
N ALA A 284 -0.46 -4.51 24.17
CA ALA A 284 -0.62 -3.24 24.87
C ALA A 284 -1.62 -2.30 24.16
N MET A 285 -1.57 -2.22 22.81
CA MET A 285 -2.53 -1.45 22.03
C MET A 285 -3.95 -2.00 22.14
N VAL A 286 -4.13 -3.32 22.14
CA VAL A 286 -5.44 -3.97 22.34
C VAL A 286 -6.01 -3.61 23.71
N ASP A 287 -5.19 -3.67 24.77
CA ASP A 287 -5.61 -3.26 26.11
C ASP A 287 -6.02 -1.78 26.16
N ALA A 288 -5.24 -0.91 25.52
CA ALA A 288 -5.55 0.50 25.46
C ALA A 288 -6.83 0.80 24.67
N VAL A 289 -7.10 0.02 23.60
CA VAL A 289 -8.37 0.09 22.86
C VAL A 289 -9.56 -0.25 23.76
N ARG A 290 -9.41 -1.27 24.61
CA ARG A 290 -10.46 -1.65 25.57
C ARG A 290 -10.68 -0.61 26.65
N ALA A 291 -9.58 -0.03 27.15
CA ALA A 291 -9.63 0.95 28.23
C ALA A 291 -10.04 2.36 27.78
N SER A 292 -9.89 2.70 26.48
CA SER A 292 -10.11 4.08 26.03
C SER A 292 -11.60 4.37 25.78
N GLU A 293 -12.11 5.46 26.38
CA GLU A 293 -13.48 5.94 26.18
C GLU A 293 -13.63 6.85 24.94
N GLY A 294 -12.53 7.43 24.44
CA GLY A 294 -12.52 8.40 23.33
C GLY A 294 -12.51 7.77 21.94
N VAL A 295 -13.36 8.24 21.02
CA VAL A 295 -13.44 7.74 19.64
C VAL A 295 -12.15 8.04 18.86
N GLY A 296 -11.55 9.21 19.06
CA GLY A 296 -10.33 9.63 18.33
C GLY A 296 -9.07 8.86 18.72
N GLY A 297 -8.93 8.52 20.01
CA GLY A 297 -7.82 7.71 20.50
C GLY A 297 -7.87 6.26 19.98
N ARG A 298 -9.06 5.69 19.97
CA ARG A 298 -9.26 4.34 19.44
C ARG A 298 -8.90 4.22 17.97
N ARG A 299 -9.24 5.21 17.15
CA ARG A 299 -9.02 5.15 15.71
C ARG A 299 -7.54 5.01 15.35
N PHE A 300 -6.65 5.80 15.97
CA PHE A 300 -5.21 5.71 15.68
C PHE A 300 -4.63 4.35 16.08
N LEU A 301 -5.09 3.76 17.22
CA LEU A 301 -4.67 2.43 17.66
C LEU A 301 -5.14 1.33 16.69
N TYR A 302 -6.38 1.43 16.17
CA TYR A 302 -6.87 0.51 15.14
C TYR A 302 -6.07 0.62 13.85
N ASP A 303 -5.75 1.85 13.45
CA ASP A 303 -4.94 2.10 12.26
C ASP A 303 -3.55 1.49 12.43
N ALA A 304 -2.92 1.65 13.60
CA ALA A 304 -1.64 1.06 13.93
C ALA A 304 -1.68 -0.47 13.93
N LEU A 305 -2.63 -1.08 14.67
CA LEU A 305 -2.82 -2.54 14.71
C LEU A 305 -3.05 -3.13 13.31
N GLY A 306 -3.80 -2.43 12.46
CA GLY A 306 -4.08 -2.86 11.09
C GLY A 306 -2.85 -2.90 10.19
N THR A 307 -1.77 -2.21 10.54
CA THR A 307 -0.49 -2.22 9.79
C THR A 307 0.51 -3.26 10.31
N MET A 308 0.21 -3.91 11.45
CA MET A 308 1.11 -4.88 12.11
C MET A 308 0.69 -6.32 11.82
N PRO A 309 1.35 -7.06 10.90
CA PRO A 309 1.03 -8.47 10.67
C PRO A 309 1.17 -9.34 11.93
N GLU A 310 2.08 -8.99 12.83
CA GLU A 310 2.35 -9.68 14.09
C GLU A 310 1.22 -9.53 15.11
N ALA A 311 0.34 -8.53 14.94
CA ALA A 311 -0.77 -8.28 15.83
C ALA A 311 -1.95 -9.27 15.66
N PHE A 312 -1.93 -10.11 14.63
CA PHE A 312 -3.00 -11.07 14.37
C PHE A 312 -3.33 -11.96 15.59
N PRO A 313 -2.37 -12.55 16.32
CA PRO A 313 -2.66 -13.36 17.50
C PRO A 313 -3.31 -12.58 18.66
N ALA A 314 -3.01 -11.28 18.76
CA ALA A 314 -3.60 -10.40 19.78
C ALA A 314 -5.03 -9.97 19.42
N VAL A 315 -5.30 -9.75 18.13
CA VAL A 315 -6.60 -9.21 17.65
C VAL A 315 -7.63 -10.32 17.38
N ALA A 316 -7.21 -11.46 16.82
CA ALA A 316 -8.13 -12.53 16.44
C ALA A 316 -9.00 -13.06 17.59
N PRO A 317 -8.51 -13.21 18.84
CA PRO A 317 -9.35 -13.62 19.98
C PRO A 317 -10.48 -12.64 20.30
N LEU A 318 -10.35 -11.34 19.97
CA LEU A 318 -11.39 -10.35 20.19
C LEU A 318 -12.68 -10.62 19.38
N LEU A 319 -12.59 -11.40 18.30
CA LEU A 319 -13.78 -11.85 17.58
C LEU A 319 -14.72 -12.71 18.47
N ASN A 320 -14.19 -13.29 19.56
CA ASN A 320 -14.96 -14.10 20.51
C ASN A 320 -15.39 -13.31 21.76
N SER A 321 -15.14 -12.00 21.79
CA SER A 321 -15.56 -11.17 22.92
C SER A 321 -17.09 -11.18 23.08
N PRO A 322 -17.61 -11.16 24.31
CA PRO A 322 -19.04 -10.96 24.57
C PRO A 322 -19.51 -9.55 24.20
N GLU A 323 -18.59 -8.59 24.08
CA GLU A 323 -18.90 -7.20 23.79
C GLU A 323 -18.96 -6.93 22.26
N PRO A 324 -20.16 -6.61 21.71
CA PRO A 324 -20.30 -6.41 20.25
C PRO A 324 -19.36 -5.36 19.66
N HIS A 325 -19.03 -4.32 20.42
CA HIS A 325 -18.12 -3.27 19.94
C HIS A 325 -16.69 -3.77 19.76
N GLU A 326 -16.18 -4.65 20.63
CA GLU A 326 -14.85 -5.26 20.46
C GLU A 326 -14.81 -6.15 19.22
N VAL A 327 -15.87 -6.95 19.00
CA VAL A 327 -15.97 -7.82 17.81
C VAL A 327 -15.99 -6.98 16.52
N ARG A 328 -16.73 -5.87 16.49
CA ARG A 328 -16.74 -4.94 15.34
C ARG A 328 -15.35 -4.38 15.05
N HIS A 329 -14.63 -3.96 16.10
CA HIS A 329 -13.29 -3.41 15.96
C HIS A 329 -12.30 -4.49 15.50
N ALA A 330 -12.36 -5.68 16.09
CA ALA A 330 -11.52 -6.80 15.65
C ALA A 330 -11.75 -7.13 14.17
N ALA A 331 -13.01 -7.18 13.73
CA ALA A 331 -13.34 -7.41 12.32
C ALA A 331 -12.72 -6.32 11.41
N ALA A 332 -12.84 -5.05 11.78
CA ALA A 332 -12.28 -3.93 11.01
C ALA A 332 -10.75 -4.00 10.91
N ILE A 333 -10.05 -4.31 12.02
CA ILE A 333 -8.59 -4.46 12.07
C ILE A 333 -8.15 -5.65 11.21
N LEU A 334 -8.77 -6.83 11.39
CA LEU A 334 -8.44 -8.04 10.63
C LEU A 334 -8.66 -7.86 9.14
N GLY A 335 -9.74 -7.17 8.75
CA GLY A 335 -9.99 -6.81 7.36
C GLY A 335 -8.94 -5.84 6.80
N ARG A 336 -8.32 -5.00 7.63
CA ARG A 336 -7.24 -4.10 7.23
C ARG A 336 -5.90 -4.83 7.12
N MET A 337 -5.62 -5.78 8.02
CA MET A 337 -4.43 -6.62 7.96
C MET A 337 -4.38 -7.47 6.68
N GLY A 338 -5.53 -7.86 6.12
CA GLY A 338 -5.63 -8.62 4.89
C GLY A 338 -5.03 -10.03 4.93
N ARG A 339 -4.80 -10.59 6.13
CA ARG A 339 -4.23 -11.93 6.28
C ARG A 339 -5.27 -13.01 6.00
N ALA A 340 -4.93 -13.96 5.12
CA ALA A 340 -5.84 -15.05 4.73
C ALA A 340 -6.39 -15.85 5.91
N GLU A 341 -5.61 -15.98 6.99
CA GLU A 341 -6.01 -16.68 8.21
C GLU A 341 -7.21 -16.03 8.93
N ALA A 342 -7.48 -14.74 8.66
CA ALA A 342 -8.63 -14.03 9.23
C ALA A 342 -9.96 -14.42 8.58
N VAL A 343 -9.97 -14.93 7.36
CA VAL A 343 -11.20 -15.20 6.58
C VAL A 343 -12.11 -16.21 7.30
N GLY A 344 -11.54 -17.31 7.77
CA GLY A 344 -12.30 -18.34 8.51
C GLY A 344 -12.99 -17.80 9.77
N PRO A 345 -12.22 -17.21 10.72
CA PRO A 345 -12.77 -16.58 11.91
C PRO A 345 -13.82 -15.49 11.62
N LEU A 346 -13.62 -14.64 10.61
CA LEU A 346 -14.60 -13.62 10.19
C LEU A 346 -15.88 -14.26 9.68
N LYS A 347 -15.82 -15.26 8.80
CA LYS A 347 -17.00 -15.99 8.31
C LYS A 347 -17.82 -16.58 9.45
N GLY A 348 -17.17 -17.09 10.50
CA GLY A 348 -17.85 -17.60 11.68
C GLY A 348 -18.68 -16.56 12.45
N ARG A 349 -18.45 -15.26 12.24
CA ARG A 349 -19.19 -14.17 12.87
C ARG A 349 -20.38 -13.64 12.04
N LEU A 350 -20.63 -14.14 10.85
CA LEU A 350 -21.81 -13.78 10.05
C LEU A 350 -23.14 -14.16 10.73
N ALA A 351 -23.13 -15.16 11.60
CA ALA A 351 -24.29 -15.57 12.39
C ALA A 351 -24.42 -14.82 13.74
N HIS A 352 -23.62 -13.78 13.99
CA HIS A 352 -23.65 -13.03 15.25
C HIS A 352 -25.01 -12.36 15.46
N GLY A 353 -25.51 -12.31 16.73
CA GLY A 353 -26.79 -11.70 17.04
C GLY A 353 -26.89 -10.20 16.74
N ASP A 354 -25.81 -9.46 17.00
CA ASP A 354 -25.72 -8.00 16.74
C ASP A 354 -25.57 -7.69 15.23
N ALA A 355 -26.44 -6.81 14.72
CA ALA A 355 -26.44 -6.42 13.31
C ALA A 355 -25.19 -5.65 12.91
N GLY A 356 -24.67 -4.76 13.76
CA GLY A 356 -23.48 -4.00 13.50
C GLY A 356 -22.21 -4.87 13.44
N VAL A 357 -22.19 -5.99 14.17
CA VAL A 357 -21.11 -6.99 14.05
C VAL A 357 -21.17 -7.65 12.68
N ARG A 358 -22.35 -8.09 12.23
CA ARG A 358 -22.48 -8.70 10.88
C ARG A 358 -22.09 -7.74 9.78
N GLU A 359 -22.47 -6.48 9.90
CA GLU A 359 -22.07 -5.41 8.98
C GLU A 359 -20.55 -5.23 8.94
N ALA A 360 -19.91 -5.06 10.11
CA ALA A 360 -18.44 -4.90 10.18
C ALA A 360 -17.71 -6.11 9.61
N VAL A 361 -18.22 -7.33 9.83
CA VAL A 361 -17.66 -8.56 9.28
C VAL A 361 -17.79 -8.60 7.75
N LEU A 362 -18.95 -8.25 7.19
CA LEU A 362 -19.15 -8.21 5.74
C LEU A 362 -18.22 -7.18 5.07
N LEU A 363 -18.11 -5.98 5.65
CA LEU A 363 -17.19 -4.93 5.16
C LEU A 363 -15.71 -5.34 5.30
N ALA A 364 -15.37 -6.10 6.33
CA ALA A 364 -14.03 -6.65 6.49
C ALA A 364 -13.75 -7.71 5.41
N LEU A 365 -14.67 -8.66 5.22
CA LEU A 365 -14.53 -9.72 4.21
C LEU A 365 -14.41 -9.16 2.78
N ALA A 366 -15.08 -8.05 2.47
CA ALA A 366 -14.98 -7.41 1.15
C ALA A 366 -13.55 -6.94 0.77
N LYS A 367 -12.62 -6.88 1.73
CA LYS A 367 -11.22 -6.50 1.48
C LYS A 367 -10.33 -7.69 1.09
N PHE A 368 -10.84 -8.91 1.18
CA PHE A 368 -10.12 -10.13 0.81
C PHE A 368 -10.38 -10.54 -0.64
N PRO A 369 -9.53 -11.39 -1.23
CA PRO A 369 -9.74 -11.89 -2.58
C PRO A 369 -11.12 -12.52 -2.74
N LEU A 370 -11.84 -12.20 -3.81
CA LEU A 370 -13.21 -12.64 -4.04
C LEU A 370 -13.39 -14.15 -3.95
N ARG A 371 -12.44 -14.94 -4.46
CA ARG A 371 -12.46 -16.40 -4.41
C ARG A 371 -12.63 -16.96 -3.00
N ASP A 372 -12.15 -16.23 -1.99
CA ASP A 372 -12.13 -16.67 -0.60
C ASP A 372 -13.39 -16.23 0.16
N VAL A 373 -14.16 -15.25 -0.37
CA VAL A 373 -15.26 -14.59 0.35
C VAL A 373 -16.58 -14.52 -0.41
N ALA A 374 -16.63 -14.92 -1.69
CA ALA A 374 -17.83 -14.80 -2.51
C ALA A 374 -19.05 -15.52 -1.94
N ASP A 375 -18.85 -16.69 -1.34
CA ASP A 375 -19.89 -17.47 -0.64
C ASP A 375 -20.43 -16.72 0.59
N ALA A 376 -19.54 -16.12 1.39
CA ALA A 376 -19.93 -15.35 2.57
C ALA A 376 -20.76 -14.11 2.20
N LEU A 377 -20.40 -13.40 1.13
CA LEU A 377 -21.16 -12.25 0.63
C LEU A 377 -22.54 -12.67 0.09
N ARG A 378 -22.63 -13.83 -0.58
CA ARG A 378 -23.93 -14.39 -1.03
C ARG A 378 -24.81 -14.80 0.16
N VAL A 379 -24.22 -15.42 1.19
CA VAL A 379 -24.95 -15.74 2.44
C VAL A 379 -25.46 -14.46 3.09
N GLY A 380 -24.67 -13.40 3.09
CA GLY A 380 -25.09 -12.08 3.57
C GLY A 380 -26.29 -11.51 2.80
N LEU A 381 -26.33 -11.65 1.45
CA LEU A 381 -27.49 -11.23 0.64
C LEU A 381 -28.78 -12.03 0.91
N ALA A 382 -28.67 -13.26 1.36
CA ALA A 382 -29.81 -14.12 1.68
C ALA A 382 -30.19 -14.09 3.16
N HIS A 383 -29.56 -13.23 3.98
CA HIS A 383 -29.79 -13.19 5.43
C HIS A 383 -31.20 -12.71 5.78
N PRO A 384 -31.86 -13.26 6.84
CA PRO A 384 -33.21 -12.84 7.25
C PRO A 384 -33.33 -11.34 7.57
N SER A 385 -32.29 -10.72 8.18
CA SER A 385 -32.27 -9.30 8.51
C SER A 385 -32.00 -8.43 7.28
N ALA A 386 -32.90 -7.49 6.97
CA ALA A 386 -32.77 -6.51 5.90
C ALA A 386 -31.49 -5.65 6.05
N ALA A 387 -31.15 -5.24 7.29
CA ALA A 387 -29.92 -4.50 7.56
C ALA A 387 -28.66 -5.29 7.16
N THR A 388 -28.65 -6.61 7.41
CA THR A 388 -27.51 -7.45 7.01
C THR A 388 -27.45 -7.63 5.48
N ARG A 389 -28.60 -7.75 4.79
CA ARG A 389 -28.65 -7.81 3.33
C ARG A 389 -28.16 -6.50 2.71
N ALA A 390 -28.54 -5.34 3.28
CA ALA A 390 -28.04 -4.04 2.87
C ALA A 390 -26.51 -3.94 3.04
N ALA A 391 -26.00 -4.34 4.20
CA ALA A 391 -24.55 -4.36 4.47
C ALA A 391 -23.78 -5.29 3.52
N ALA A 392 -24.36 -6.46 3.17
CA ALA A 392 -23.77 -7.35 2.17
C ALA A 392 -23.69 -6.69 0.78
N ALA A 393 -24.74 -5.97 0.40
CA ALA A 393 -24.74 -5.21 -0.85
C ALA A 393 -23.67 -4.11 -0.85
N GLU A 394 -23.52 -3.35 0.23
CA GLU A 394 -22.47 -2.33 0.37
C GLU A 394 -21.06 -2.93 0.31
N ALA A 395 -20.86 -4.07 0.99
CA ALA A 395 -19.61 -4.83 0.92
C ALA A 395 -19.30 -5.26 -0.51
N ILE A 396 -20.29 -5.78 -1.26
CA ILE A 396 -20.16 -6.16 -2.67
C ILE A 396 -19.79 -4.95 -3.55
N ALA A 397 -20.43 -3.80 -3.33
CA ALA A 397 -20.09 -2.56 -4.04
C ALA A 397 -18.62 -2.20 -3.87
N GLY A 398 -18.07 -2.38 -2.67
CA GLY A 398 -16.66 -2.15 -2.35
C GLY A 398 -15.71 -3.07 -3.11
N THR A 399 -16.09 -4.32 -3.39
CA THR A 399 -15.26 -5.28 -4.14
C THR A 399 -15.12 -4.94 -5.62
N ARG A 400 -16.09 -4.22 -6.19
CA ARG A 400 -16.22 -3.95 -7.65
C ARG A 400 -16.12 -5.20 -8.53
N ALA A 401 -16.44 -6.36 -8.00
CA ALA A 401 -16.29 -7.64 -8.69
C ALA A 401 -17.50 -7.94 -9.59
N PRO A 402 -17.35 -7.98 -10.93
CA PRO A 402 -18.45 -8.25 -11.87
C PRO A 402 -19.18 -9.57 -11.60
N ALA A 403 -18.47 -10.58 -11.11
CA ALA A 403 -19.04 -11.90 -10.79
C ALA A 403 -20.15 -11.89 -9.73
N LEU A 404 -20.30 -10.80 -8.98
CA LEU A 404 -21.36 -10.64 -7.98
C LEU A 404 -22.60 -9.91 -8.52
N ALA A 405 -22.61 -9.49 -9.80
CA ALA A 405 -23.76 -8.81 -10.40
C ALA A 405 -25.00 -9.73 -10.45
N MET A 406 -24.87 -10.96 -10.92
CA MET A 406 -26.01 -11.89 -10.99
C MET A 406 -26.55 -12.28 -9.60
N PRO A 407 -25.75 -12.58 -8.58
CA PRO A 407 -26.24 -12.74 -7.20
C PRO A 407 -27.03 -11.53 -6.69
N LEU A 408 -26.60 -10.30 -6.97
CA LEU A 408 -27.34 -9.08 -6.60
C LEU A 408 -28.68 -8.97 -7.34
N VAL A 409 -28.70 -9.27 -8.64
CA VAL A 409 -29.95 -9.26 -9.43
C VAL A 409 -30.97 -10.25 -8.85
N ALA A 410 -30.51 -11.47 -8.55
CA ALA A 410 -31.38 -12.49 -7.95
C ALA A 410 -31.92 -12.08 -6.56
N ALA A 411 -31.08 -11.43 -5.76
CA ALA A 411 -31.51 -10.92 -4.45
C ALA A 411 -32.52 -9.77 -4.58
N LEU A 412 -32.33 -8.88 -5.56
CA LEU A 412 -33.22 -7.74 -5.83
C LEU A 412 -34.64 -8.17 -6.22
N ASP A 413 -34.78 -9.25 -6.98
CA ASP A 413 -36.09 -9.79 -7.40
C ASP A 413 -36.94 -10.24 -6.20
N ALA A 414 -36.30 -10.71 -5.14
CA ALA A 414 -36.95 -11.22 -3.94
C ALA A 414 -36.99 -10.22 -2.77
N GLU A 415 -36.39 -9.02 -2.89
CA GLU A 415 -36.21 -8.08 -1.77
C GLU A 415 -37.46 -7.26 -1.47
N PRO A 416 -38.14 -7.49 -0.32
CA PRO A 416 -39.31 -6.72 0.08
C PRO A 416 -38.94 -5.37 0.72
N ASP A 417 -37.81 -5.30 1.45
CA ASP A 417 -37.42 -4.12 2.20
C ASP A 417 -36.87 -3.03 1.28
N GLY A 418 -37.35 -1.78 1.42
CA GLY A 418 -36.97 -0.67 0.55
C GLY A 418 -35.53 -0.20 0.76
N SER A 419 -35.00 -0.25 1.99
CA SER A 419 -33.65 0.19 2.31
C SER A 419 -32.62 -0.81 1.77
N ALA A 420 -32.84 -2.11 1.98
CA ALA A 420 -32.01 -3.16 1.46
C ALA A 420 -32.02 -3.19 -0.08
N TRP A 421 -33.22 -3.02 -0.67
CA TRP A 421 -33.37 -2.92 -2.12
C TRP A 421 -32.59 -1.73 -2.70
N GLY A 422 -32.68 -0.55 -2.09
CA GLY A 422 -31.90 0.63 -2.51
C GLY A 422 -30.39 0.42 -2.39
N ALA A 423 -29.92 -0.24 -1.31
CA ALA A 423 -28.51 -0.60 -1.15
C ALA A 423 -28.04 -1.56 -2.24
N MET A 424 -28.84 -2.60 -2.57
CA MET A 424 -28.52 -3.56 -3.63
C MET A 424 -28.49 -2.91 -5.02
N VAL A 425 -29.40 -1.99 -5.31
CA VAL A 425 -29.41 -1.23 -6.58
C VAL A 425 -28.16 -0.37 -6.69
N ARG A 426 -27.77 0.35 -5.64
CA ARG A 426 -26.54 1.12 -5.62
C ARG A 426 -25.31 0.24 -5.79
N ALA A 427 -25.29 -0.93 -5.13
CA ALA A 427 -24.22 -1.90 -5.27
C ALA A 427 -24.09 -2.41 -6.71
N LEU A 428 -25.22 -2.78 -7.34
CA LEU A 428 -25.24 -3.22 -8.73
C LEU A 428 -24.71 -2.13 -9.67
N ALA A 429 -25.08 -0.88 -9.42
CA ALA A 429 -24.61 0.27 -10.21
C ALA A 429 -23.10 0.55 -10.04
N ALA A 430 -22.50 0.15 -8.89
CA ALA A 430 -21.07 0.27 -8.64
C ALA A 430 -20.23 -0.78 -9.39
N LEU A 431 -20.85 -1.87 -9.85
CA LEU A 431 -20.16 -2.92 -10.60
C LEU A 431 -20.00 -2.55 -12.07
N PRO A 432 -18.76 -2.47 -12.61
CA PRO A 432 -18.51 -2.11 -14.00
C PRO A 432 -18.69 -3.32 -14.92
N SER A 433 -19.93 -3.81 -15.08
CA SER A 433 -20.19 -5.01 -15.86
C SER A 433 -21.43 -4.89 -16.76
N PRO A 434 -21.46 -5.61 -17.91
CA PRO A 434 -22.64 -5.72 -18.76
C PRO A 434 -23.83 -6.33 -18.04
N GLU A 435 -23.60 -7.30 -17.15
CA GLU A 435 -24.62 -7.97 -16.34
C GLU A 435 -25.30 -6.99 -15.38
N ALA A 436 -24.54 -6.06 -14.81
CA ALA A 436 -25.11 -4.99 -13.98
C ALA A 436 -26.02 -4.06 -14.80
N CYS A 437 -25.60 -3.66 -16.01
CA CYS A 437 -26.45 -2.88 -16.90
C CYS A 437 -27.73 -3.64 -17.29
N ALA A 438 -27.59 -4.92 -17.65
CA ALA A 438 -28.72 -5.76 -18.02
C ALA A 438 -29.69 -5.97 -16.85
N GLY A 439 -29.15 -6.20 -15.64
CA GLY A 439 -29.95 -6.35 -14.43
C GLY A 439 -30.74 -5.08 -14.09
N LEU A 440 -30.08 -3.92 -14.06
CA LEU A 440 -30.77 -2.64 -13.81
C LEU A 440 -31.80 -2.32 -14.88
N MET A 441 -31.52 -2.63 -16.14
CA MET A 441 -32.49 -2.48 -17.24
C MET A 441 -33.69 -3.42 -17.06
N SER A 442 -33.46 -4.68 -16.70
CA SER A 442 -34.52 -5.64 -16.42
C SER A 442 -35.43 -5.16 -15.28
N LEU A 443 -34.86 -4.70 -14.17
CA LEU A 443 -35.59 -4.11 -13.06
C LEU A 443 -36.44 -2.90 -13.50
N ALA A 444 -35.90 -2.01 -14.34
CA ALA A 444 -36.62 -0.84 -14.83
C ALA A 444 -37.80 -1.21 -15.74
N LEU A 445 -37.71 -2.33 -16.48
CA LEU A 445 -38.80 -2.80 -17.37
C LEU A 445 -39.83 -3.70 -16.65
N ALA A 446 -39.49 -4.23 -15.44
CA ALA A 446 -40.36 -5.15 -14.70
C ALA A 446 -41.59 -4.46 -14.10
N ARG A 447 -42.64 -4.31 -14.90
CA ARG A 447 -43.91 -3.71 -14.48
C ARG A 447 -44.63 -4.60 -13.46
N ARG A 448 -45.24 -3.98 -12.45
CA ARG A 448 -46.08 -4.69 -11.49
C ARG A 448 -47.28 -5.31 -12.21
N ARG A 449 -47.49 -6.60 -12.04
CA ARG A 449 -48.63 -7.36 -12.62
C ARG A 449 -49.75 -7.48 -11.58
N LEU A 450 -50.99 -7.62 -12.03
CA LEU A 450 -52.21 -7.79 -11.20
C LEU A 450 -52.14 -9.07 -10.32
N LEU A 451 -51.46 -10.11 -10.78
CA LEU A 451 -51.31 -11.41 -10.08
C LEU A 451 -49.98 -11.55 -9.32
N GLY A 452 -49.31 -10.45 -9.06
CA GLY A 452 -48.02 -10.43 -8.39
C GLY A 452 -46.81 -10.40 -9.33
N GLY A 453 -45.64 -10.08 -8.81
CA GLY A 453 -44.38 -9.88 -9.55
C GLY A 453 -44.24 -8.46 -10.13
N GLY A 454 -42.96 -8.10 -10.44
CA GLY A 454 -42.57 -6.78 -10.89
C GLY A 454 -42.46 -5.72 -9.80
N HIS A 455 -42.00 -4.54 -10.19
CA HIS A 455 -41.64 -3.46 -9.25
C HIS A 455 -42.58 -2.25 -9.37
N SER A 456 -42.68 -1.46 -8.29
CA SER A 456 -43.39 -0.18 -8.31
C SER A 456 -42.71 0.80 -9.26
N THR A 457 -43.46 1.78 -9.75
CA THR A 457 -42.91 2.82 -10.63
C THR A 457 -41.70 3.53 -10.01
N GLU A 458 -41.73 3.78 -8.72
CA GLU A 458 -40.63 4.40 -7.95
C GLU A 458 -39.34 3.55 -8.00
N ARG A 459 -39.43 2.26 -7.69
CA ARG A 459 -38.29 1.32 -7.77
C ARG A 459 -37.72 1.22 -9.21
N ARG A 460 -38.60 1.22 -10.20
CA ARG A 460 -38.20 1.17 -11.62
C ARG A 460 -37.46 2.43 -12.06
N VAL A 461 -37.95 3.61 -11.67
CA VAL A 461 -37.28 4.90 -11.93
C VAL A 461 -35.95 4.98 -11.17
N GLU A 462 -35.88 4.44 -9.94
CA GLU A 462 -34.63 4.36 -9.18
C GLU A 462 -33.60 3.47 -9.88
N ALA A 463 -33.99 2.33 -10.44
CA ALA A 463 -33.12 1.48 -11.25
C ALA A 463 -32.56 2.22 -12.48
N VAL A 464 -33.38 3.07 -13.16
CA VAL A 464 -32.90 3.92 -14.26
C VAL A 464 -31.87 4.95 -13.78
N ARG A 465 -32.11 5.60 -12.64
CA ARG A 465 -31.16 6.56 -12.05
C ARG A 465 -29.83 5.87 -11.67
N ALA A 466 -29.91 4.68 -11.10
CA ALA A 466 -28.75 3.88 -10.79
C ALA A 466 -27.96 3.47 -12.05
N LEU A 467 -28.66 3.04 -13.12
CA LEU A 467 -28.05 2.73 -14.41
C LEU A 467 -27.29 3.93 -14.98
N ALA A 468 -27.77 5.15 -14.77
CA ALA A 468 -27.08 6.37 -15.21
C ALA A 468 -25.71 6.58 -14.55
N THR A 469 -25.45 5.97 -13.38
CA THR A 469 -24.18 6.07 -12.66
C THR A 469 -23.19 4.96 -13.01
N VAL A 470 -23.62 3.90 -13.70
CA VAL A 470 -22.74 2.80 -14.12
C VAL A 470 -21.64 3.32 -15.04
N THR A 471 -20.41 2.90 -14.79
CA THR A 471 -19.24 3.33 -15.57
C THR A 471 -18.95 2.44 -16.80
N ALA A 472 -19.74 1.38 -17.01
CA ALA A 472 -19.56 0.46 -18.13
C ALA A 472 -20.04 1.03 -19.47
N PRO A 473 -19.42 0.65 -20.61
CA PRO A 473 -19.81 1.12 -21.95
C PRO A 473 -21.25 0.80 -22.33
N CYS A 474 -21.80 -0.30 -21.80
CA CYS A 474 -23.19 -0.76 -22.03
C CYS A 474 -24.26 0.21 -21.53
N ARG A 475 -23.92 1.15 -20.63
CA ARG A 475 -24.86 2.12 -20.04
C ARG A 475 -25.66 2.89 -21.08
N THR A 476 -24.99 3.44 -22.08
CA THR A 476 -25.67 4.27 -23.12
C THR A 476 -26.69 3.47 -23.91
N GLY A 477 -26.30 2.28 -24.40
CA GLY A 477 -27.23 1.41 -25.14
C GLY A 477 -28.39 0.91 -24.28
N ALA A 478 -28.16 0.63 -23.00
CA ALA A 478 -29.22 0.26 -22.06
C ALA A 478 -30.21 1.40 -21.82
N LEU A 479 -29.75 2.63 -21.64
CA LEU A 479 -30.62 3.81 -21.51
C LEU A 479 -31.42 4.09 -22.79
N GLU A 480 -30.80 3.97 -23.96
CA GLU A 480 -31.50 4.10 -25.25
C GLU A 480 -32.59 3.04 -25.45
N ARG A 481 -32.33 1.82 -25.00
CA ARG A 481 -33.32 0.74 -25.00
C ARG A 481 -34.49 1.06 -24.07
N LEU A 482 -34.22 1.59 -22.86
CA LEU A 482 -35.27 2.02 -21.92
C LEU A 482 -36.14 3.16 -22.48
N ILE A 483 -35.59 4.02 -23.33
CA ILE A 483 -36.38 5.07 -24.04
C ILE A 483 -37.32 4.44 -25.04
N ARG A 484 -36.92 3.36 -25.72
CA ARG A 484 -37.80 2.69 -26.74
C ARG A 484 -38.85 1.78 -26.09
N GLU A 485 -38.47 1.00 -25.06
CA GLU A 485 -39.30 -0.09 -24.53
C GLU A 485 -40.00 0.27 -23.20
N GLY A 486 -39.54 1.32 -22.50
CA GLY A 486 -40.09 1.77 -21.22
C GLY A 486 -41.46 2.45 -21.36
N ASP A 487 -42.20 2.43 -20.26
CA ASP A 487 -43.41 3.29 -20.13
C ASP A 487 -43.00 4.75 -19.85
N GLU A 488 -43.99 5.65 -19.79
CA GLU A 488 -43.75 7.07 -19.69
C GLU A 488 -42.79 7.49 -18.54
N PRO A 489 -42.93 7.03 -17.28
CA PRO A 489 -42.04 7.40 -16.21
C PRO A 489 -40.58 6.91 -16.43
N VAL A 490 -40.40 5.66 -16.91
CA VAL A 490 -39.10 5.06 -17.20
C VAL A 490 -38.45 5.78 -18.38
N ARG A 491 -39.20 6.06 -19.46
CA ARG A 491 -38.74 6.77 -20.64
C ARG A 491 -38.25 8.19 -20.31
N HIS A 492 -39.04 8.91 -19.49
CA HIS A 492 -38.69 10.24 -19.05
C HIS A 492 -37.39 10.22 -18.21
N ALA A 493 -37.28 9.30 -17.25
CA ALA A 493 -36.08 9.16 -16.44
C ALA A 493 -34.85 8.80 -17.28
N ALA A 494 -34.97 7.88 -18.25
CA ALA A 494 -33.86 7.48 -19.12
C ALA A 494 -33.40 8.62 -20.03
N THR A 495 -34.35 9.43 -20.58
CA THR A 495 -34.03 10.61 -21.39
C THR A 495 -33.27 11.67 -20.59
N ALA A 496 -33.72 11.93 -19.35
CA ALA A 496 -33.06 12.85 -18.44
C ALA A 496 -31.62 12.36 -18.09
N ALA A 497 -31.47 11.05 -17.86
CA ALA A 497 -30.18 10.42 -17.56
C ALA A 497 -29.17 10.54 -18.71
N LEU A 498 -29.59 10.32 -19.95
CA LEU A 498 -28.75 10.51 -21.14
C LEU A 498 -28.38 11.98 -21.37
N ALA A 499 -29.31 12.92 -21.19
CA ALA A 499 -29.03 14.35 -21.29
C ALA A 499 -27.98 14.80 -20.25
N ALA A 500 -28.09 14.33 -18.98
CA ALA A 500 -27.13 14.62 -17.94
C ALA A 500 -25.74 14.03 -18.23
N GLY A 501 -25.69 12.86 -18.84
CA GLY A 501 -24.43 12.20 -19.26
C GLY A 501 -23.70 13.01 -20.34
N ARG A 502 -24.42 13.51 -21.35
CA ARG A 502 -23.86 14.34 -22.44
C ARG A 502 -23.31 15.68 -21.93
N LYS A 503 -23.98 16.32 -20.96
CA LYS A 503 -23.47 17.55 -20.33
C LYS A 503 -22.16 17.35 -19.61
N ARG A 504 -21.97 16.19 -18.93
CA ARG A 504 -20.72 15.87 -18.22
C ARG A 504 -19.53 15.61 -19.17
N THR A 505 -19.78 14.96 -20.30
CA THR A 505 -18.73 14.71 -21.30
C THR A 505 -18.38 15.98 -22.10
N GLY A 506 -19.34 16.88 -22.37
CA GLY A 506 -19.10 18.14 -23.06
C GLY A 506 -18.43 19.23 -22.20
N ALA A 507 -18.52 19.16 -20.88
CA ALA A 507 -17.85 20.10 -19.97
C ALA A 507 -16.38 19.75 -19.72
N GLY A 508 -15.94 18.52 -20.02
CA GLY A 508 -14.54 18.07 -19.90
C GLY A 508 -13.68 18.29 -21.15
N SER A 509 -14.28 18.84 -22.22
CA SER A 509 -13.61 19.13 -23.52
C SER A 509 -13.42 20.62 -23.82
N ARG A 510 -13.51 21.49 -22.82
CA ARG A 510 -13.19 22.92 -22.92
C ARG A 510 -12.03 23.30 -22.06
#